data_1b801262beb99d4c927ba87537552cec
#
_entry.id   1b801262beb99d4c927ba87537552cec
#
_cell.length_a   1.000
_cell.length_b   1.000
_cell.length_c   1.000
_cell.angle_alpha   90.00
_cell.angle_beta   90.00
_cell.angle_gamma   90.00
#
_symmetry.space_group_name_H-M   'P 1'
#
loop_
_entity.id
_entity.type
_entity.pdbx_description
1 polymer ?
#
loop_
_entity_poly.entity_id
_entity_poly.type
_entity_poly.pdbx_seq_one_letter_code
_entity_poly.pdbx_strand_id
1 'polypeptide(L)'
;MQTSDKGKLPPLGITMGCPVGIGPEIILRFLTQPGPQLAWWPVVIGDAGVLRRCAATLGMKIPVVDWQLGMPCQPQALNVLSLSDLGDTLIWGKPTRETGRAMGCYIEEGARLVRQGQLAGLVTCPISKAALKAGGYRFPGHTEMLAELCQAKDFAMMMAGARLKVTLVSIHQPLAEVPAAITREAVLRMITITGRALRDDFGVREPRLAVAGLNPHAGEEGMFGDEEQRVIAPAVAAGRRAGWLVEGPFPPDTVFHKAAAGQFDAVVAMYHDQGLIPFKLLHFSDGVNVTLGLPMVRTSVDHGTAYDIAGQGLADPASLTAAVSLAEVIVANRQKLAAVSYKP
;
A
#
# COMPACT_ATOMS: atom_id res chain seq x y z
N MET A 1 -0.61 34.75 -23.80
CA MET A 1 -0.88 33.49 -24.49
C MET A 1 -0.79 32.38 -23.45
N GLN A 2 -1.92 31.94 -22.90
CA GLN A 2 -1.97 30.80 -21.98
C GLN A 2 -1.83 29.53 -22.81
N THR A 3 -0.67 28.89 -22.77
CA THR A 3 -0.51 27.53 -23.27
C THR A 3 -1.32 26.63 -22.33
N SER A 4 -2.40 26.07 -22.86
CA SER A 4 -3.25 25.10 -22.18
C SER A 4 -2.42 23.89 -21.76
N ASP A 5 -2.16 23.77 -20.45
CA ASP A 5 -1.47 22.63 -19.81
C ASP A 5 -2.45 21.42 -19.68
N LYS A 6 -3.19 21.14 -20.77
CA LYS A 6 -4.08 19.98 -20.88
C LYS A 6 -3.24 18.76 -21.21
N GLY A 7 -2.68 18.09 -20.18
CA GLY A 7 -2.00 16.82 -20.40
C GLY A 7 -1.02 16.35 -19.30
N LYS A 8 -0.63 17.19 -18.39
CA LYS A 8 0.22 16.73 -17.27
C LYS A 8 -0.64 16.17 -16.14
N LEU A 9 -0.35 14.93 -15.79
CA LEU A 9 -0.93 14.29 -14.60
C LEU A 9 -0.57 15.06 -13.33
N PRO A 10 -1.50 15.15 -12.34
CA PRO A 10 -1.16 15.68 -11.04
C PRO A 10 -0.06 14.81 -10.39
N PRO A 11 0.79 15.37 -9.51
CA PRO A 11 1.86 14.62 -8.87
C PRO A 11 1.31 13.53 -7.94
N LEU A 12 2.15 12.53 -7.62
CA LEU A 12 1.89 11.62 -6.51
C LEU A 12 2.13 12.33 -5.18
N GLY A 13 1.29 12.07 -4.18
CA GLY A 13 1.52 12.47 -2.80
C GLY A 13 2.26 11.40 -2.02
N ILE A 14 3.25 11.78 -1.21
CA ILE A 14 3.91 10.90 -0.23
C ILE A 14 3.63 11.45 1.16
N THR A 15 2.84 10.75 2.00
CA THR A 15 2.72 11.17 3.40
C THR A 15 4.00 10.82 4.16
N MET A 16 4.52 11.78 4.92
CA MET A 16 5.78 11.62 5.65
C MET A 16 5.73 10.52 6.71
N GLY A 17 4.53 10.12 7.15
CA GLY A 17 4.37 9.17 8.24
C GLY A 17 4.76 9.78 9.59
N CYS A 18 5.39 8.98 10.46
CA CYS A 18 5.79 9.47 11.77
C CYS A 18 6.98 10.44 11.67
N PRO A 19 6.84 11.70 12.12
CA PRO A 19 7.90 12.71 12.06
C PRO A 19 9.22 12.34 12.75
N VAL A 20 9.16 11.44 13.73
CA VAL A 20 10.32 10.98 14.50
C VAL A 20 10.67 9.50 14.24
N GLY A 21 10.08 8.89 13.21
CA GLY A 21 10.43 7.57 12.71
C GLY A 21 11.34 7.67 11.49
N ILE A 22 11.46 6.57 10.74
CA ILE A 22 12.31 6.53 9.53
C ILE A 22 11.65 7.16 8.28
N GLY A 23 10.37 7.57 8.36
CA GLY A 23 9.66 8.18 7.23
C GLY A 23 10.43 9.36 6.58
N PRO A 24 10.86 10.38 7.33
CA PRO A 24 11.68 11.48 6.80
C PRO A 24 12.96 11.00 6.11
N GLU A 25 13.66 10.03 6.72
CA GLU A 25 14.92 9.51 6.20
C GLU A 25 14.74 8.74 4.88
N ILE A 26 13.78 7.83 4.79
CA ILE A 26 13.56 7.06 3.56
C ILE A 26 13.10 7.95 2.40
N ILE A 27 12.35 9.03 2.66
CA ILE A 27 11.97 10.02 1.65
C ILE A 27 13.17 10.74 1.10
N LEU A 28 14.04 11.24 1.96
CA LEU A 28 15.29 11.92 1.55
C LEU A 28 16.18 11.00 0.74
N ARG A 29 16.38 9.76 1.20
CA ARG A 29 17.20 8.76 0.51
C ARG A 29 16.60 8.34 -0.82
N PHE A 30 15.29 8.16 -0.91
CA PHE A 30 14.58 7.87 -2.15
C PHE A 30 14.86 8.92 -3.23
N LEU A 31 14.82 10.20 -2.89
CA LEU A 31 15.04 11.30 -3.85
C LEU A 31 16.50 11.54 -4.21
N THR A 32 17.45 11.06 -3.41
CA THR A 32 18.89 11.28 -3.63
C THR A 32 19.60 10.06 -4.22
N GLN A 33 18.99 8.88 -4.21
CA GLN A 33 19.56 7.71 -4.88
C GLN A 33 19.44 7.85 -6.41
N PRO A 34 20.42 7.34 -7.18
CA PRO A 34 20.24 7.13 -8.61
C PRO A 34 19.15 6.05 -8.77
N GLY A 35 17.94 6.49 -8.97
CA GLY A 35 16.75 5.64 -8.98
C GLY A 35 16.02 5.67 -10.31
N PRO A 36 14.86 4.98 -10.41
CA PRO A 36 14.04 4.97 -11.60
C PRO A 36 13.70 6.41 -12.01
N GLN A 37 13.71 6.67 -13.31
CA GLN A 37 13.21 7.95 -13.82
C GLN A 37 11.75 8.06 -13.41
N LEU A 38 11.47 8.93 -12.45
CA LEU A 38 10.11 9.21 -12.03
C LEU A 38 9.36 9.83 -13.21
N ALA A 39 8.17 9.33 -13.51
CA ALA A 39 7.31 9.91 -14.53
C ALA A 39 6.93 11.35 -14.16
N TRP A 40 6.83 11.62 -12.85
CA TRP A 40 6.64 12.96 -12.31
C TRP A 40 7.19 13.10 -10.87
N TRP A 41 7.54 14.30 -10.52
CA TRP A 41 8.16 14.59 -9.24
C TRP A 41 7.10 14.56 -8.13
N PRO A 42 7.27 13.77 -7.04
CA PRO A 42 6.27 13.66 -5.99
C PRO A 42 6.22 14.90 -5.09
N VAL A 43 5.08 15.08 -4.44
CA VAL A 43 4.88 16.06 -3.36
C VAL A 43 4.84 15.32 -2.03
N VAL A 44 5.66 15.73 -1.08
CA VAL A 44 5.63 15.20 0.29
C VAL A 44 4.61 15.99 1.11
N ILE A 45 3.71 15.27 1.77
CA ILE A 45 2.73 15.84 2.70
C ILE A 45 3.26 15.59 4.10
N GLY A 46 3.70 16.65 4.78
CA GLY A 46 4.44 16.47 6.02
C GLY A 46 4.82 17.77 6.72
N ASP A 47 6.03 17.81 7.21
CA ASP A 47 6.66 18.93 7.93
C ASP A 47 8.00 19.28 7.30
N ALA A 48 8.11 20.47 6.72
CA ALA A 48 9.31 20.90 6.03
C ALA A 48 10.48 21.12 7.01
N GLY A 49 10.20 21.56 8.23
CA GLY A 49 11.21 21.73 9.30
C GLY A 49 11.84 20.41 9.69
N VAL A 50 11.02 19.38 9.93
CA VAL A 50 11.48 18.01 10.22
C VAL A 50 12.34 17.45 9.10
N LEU A 51 11.94 17.64 7.83
CA LEU A 51 12.69 17.15 6.68
C LEU A 51 14.02 17.90 6.50
N ARG A 52 14.06 19.23 6.69
CA ARG A 52 15.30 20.02 6.70
C ARG A 52 16.26 19.55 7.79
N ARG A 53 15.75 19.35 9.00
CA ARG A 53 16.52 18.83 10.13
C ARG A 53 17.05 17.42 9.86
N CYS A 54 16.22 16.52 9.31
CA CYS A 54 16.65 15.17 8.95
C CYS A 54 17.77 15.23 7.90
N ALA A 55 17.63 16.05 6.85
CA ALA A 55 18.64 16.23 5.82
C ALA A 55 19.96 16.74 6.43
N ALA A 56 19.90 17.73 7.33
CA ALA A 56 21.08 18.26 8.02
C ALA A 56 21.76 17.19 8.90
N THR A 57 20.97 16.42 9.67
CA THR A 57 21.47 15.31 10.51
C THR A 57 22.21 14.27 9.69
N LEU A 58 21.72 13.96 8.48
CA LEU A 58 22.29 12.97 7.58
C LEU A 58 23.37 13.53 6.63
N GLY A 59 23.68 14.82 6.71
CA GLY A 59 24.63 15.49 5.80
C GLY A 59 24.17 15.53 4.34
N MET A 60 22.86 15.42 4.08
CA MET A 60 22.29 15.37 2.74
C MET A 60 22.02 16.78 2.21
N LYS A 61 22.51 17.05 0.99
CA LYS A 61 22.34 18.34 0.31
C LYS A 61 21.20 18.29 -0.70
N ILE A 62 19.95 18.25 -0.22
CA ILE A 62 18.77 18.35 -1.06
C ILE A 62 17.97 19.61 -0.69
N PRO A 63 17.57 20.46 -1.64
CA PRO A 63 16.71 21.59 -1.37
C PRO A 63 15.33 21.11 -0.89
N VAL A 64 14.87 21.61 0.24
CA VAL A 64 13.50 21.39 0.76
C VAL A 64 12.69 22.66 0.48
N VAL A 65 11.74 22.54 -0.43
CA VAL A 65 10.96 23.65 -0.95
C VAL A 65 9.52 23.56 -0.48
N ASP A 66 8.99 24.65 0.05
CA ASP A 66 7.59 24.72 0.41
C ASP A 66 6.75 24.77 -0.87
N TRP A 67 5.95 23.71 -1.07
CA TRP A 67 5.06 23.57 -2.21
C TRP A 67 3.63 23.93 -1.82
N GLN A 68 2.91 24.59 -2.75
CA GLN A 68 1.51 24.92 -2.59
C GLN A 68 0.71 24.39 -3.77
N LEU A 69 -0.58 24.17 -3.56
CA LEU A 69 -1.49 23.68 -4.60
C LEU A 69 -1.45 24.57 -5.84
N GLY A 70 -1.34 23.92 -7.01
CA GLY A 70 -1.24 24.59 -8.30
C GLY A 70 0.16 25.04 -8.69
N MET A 71 1.14 24.93 -7.81
CA MET A 71 2.54 25.18 -8.17
C MET A 71 3.13 23.99 -8.91
N PRO A 72 4.02 24.20 -9.91
CA PRO A 72 4.79 23.12 -10.49
C PRO A 72 5.78 22.57 -9.46
N CYS A 73 5.97 21.25 -9.45
CA CYS A 73 7.03 20.65 -8.66
C CYS A 73 8.41 21.06 -9.20
N GLN A 74 9.31 21.42 -8.30
CA GLN A 74 10.71 21.71 -8.66
C GLN A 74 11.46 20.39 -8.80
N PRO A 75 12.09 20.11 -9.96
CA PRO A 75 12.94 18.93 -10.12
C PRO A 75 14.14 18.97 -9.18
N GLN A 76 14.61 17.81 -8.73
CA GLN A 76 15.77 17.68 -7.84
C GLN A 76 15.63 18.39 -6.48
N ALA A 77 14.41 18.76 -6.11
CA ALA A 77 14.07 19.33 -4.81
C ALA A 77 13.01 18.47 -4.12
N LEU A 78 12.99 18.50 -2.81
CA LEU A 78 11.93 17.92 -2.00
C LEU A 78 10.79 18.94 -1.92
N ASN A 79 9.75 18.74 -2.71
CA ASN A 79 8.55 19.59 -2.72
C ASN A 79 7.65 19.19 -1.55
N VAL A 80 7.44 20.06 -0.57
CA VAL A 80 6.73 19.74 0.66
C VAL A 80 5.49 20.60 0.82
N LEU A 81 4.32 19.96 0.91
CA LEU A 81 3.13 20.57 1.47
C LEU A 81 3.23 20.47 2.99
N SER A 82 3.69 21.55 3.61
CA SER A 82 3.89 21.58 5.06
C SER A 82 2.57 21.83 5.78
N LEU A 83 2.17 20.88 6.63
CA LEU A 83 0.91 20.92 7.38
C LEU A 83 1.11 21.02 8.89
N SER A 84 2.36 21.03 9.33
CA SER A 84 2.74 21.23 10.74
C SER A 84 4.05 21.96 10.83
N ASP A 85 4.30 22.54 11.99
CA ASP A 85 5.57 23.09 12.44
C ASP A 85 5.85 22.49 13.82
N LEU A 86 6.56 21.34 13.82
CA LEU A 86 6.82 20.58 15.05
C LEU A 86 8.05 21.06 15.80
N GLY A 87 8.76 22.04 15.24
CA GLY A 87 9.93 22.66 15.86
C GLY A 87 11.14 21.73 15.98
N ASP A 88 12.17 22.26 16.66
CA ASP A 88 13.48 21.58 16.80
C ASP A 88 13.56 20.64 18.02
N THR A 89 12.53 20.59 18.85
CA THR A 89 12.53 19.83 20.11
C THR A 89 12.20 18.35 19.97
N LEU A 90 11.86 17.88 18.76
CA LEU A 90 11.57 16.48 18.52
C LEU A 90 12.80 15.59 18.75
N ILE A 91 12.60 14.44 19.37
CA ILE A 91 13.63 13.41 19.58
C ILE A 91 13.32 12.23 18.67
N TRP A 92 14.29 11.87 17.82
CA TRP A 92 14.17 10.69 16.96
C TRP A 92 13.83 9.43 17.79
N GLY A 93 12.90 8.63 17.30
CA GLY A 93 12.45 7.41 17.97
C GLY A 93 11.47 7.63 19.14
N LYS A 94 11.15 8.88 19.52
CA LYS A 94 10.24 9.19 20.64
C LYS A 94 8.98 9.91 20.15
N PRO A 95 7.94 9.16 19.74
CA PRO A 95 6.68 9.75 19.28
C PRO A 95 5.93 10.43 20.44
N THR A 96 5.26 11.53 20.14
CA THR A 96 4.43 12.30 21.06
C THR A 96 2.99 12.39 20.56
N ARG A 97 2.11 13.01 21.37
CA ARG A 97 0.75 13.31 20.95
C ARG A 97 0.71 14.23 19.72
N GLU A 98 1.59 15.21 19.67
CA GLU A 98 1.71 16.17 18.56
C GLU A 98 2.14 15.48 17.28
N THR A 99 3.15 14.60 17.33
CA THR A 99 3.55 13.80 16.16
C THR A 99 2.45 12.84 15.72
N GLY A 100 1.65 12.33 16.67
CA GLY A 100 0.48 11.50 16.37
C GLY A 100 -0.61 12.28 15.64
N ARG A 101 -0.89 13.51 16.08
CA ARG A 101 -1.86 14.41 15.44
C ARG A 101 -1.39 14.79 14.03
N ALA A 102 -0.11 15.11 13.88
CA ALA A 102 0.48 15.45 12.59
C ALA A 102 0.35 14.30 11.57
N MET A 103 0.68 13.06 11.98
CA MET A 103 0.48 11.87 11.12
C MET A 103 -0.94 11.76 10.59
N GLY A 104 -1.94 11.92 11.45
CA GLY A 104 -3.34 11.85 11.03
C GLY A 104 -3.71 12.96 10.05
N CYS A 105 -3.28 14.20 10.31
CA CYS A 105 -3.49 15.35 9.43
C CYS A 105 -2.89 15.11 8.04
N TYR A 106 -1.69 14.51 7.94
CA TYR A 106 -1.07 14.20 6.64
C TYR A 106 -1.89 13.20 5.83
N ILE A 107 -2.46 12.19 6.50
CA ILE A 107 -3.31 11.18 5.83
C ILE A 107 -4.61 11.79 5.36
N GLU A 108 -5.29 12.57 6.21
CA GLU A 108 -6.55 13.25 5.89
C GLU A 108 -6.39 14.18 4.68
N GLU A 109 -5.37 15.02 4.72
CA GLU A 109 -5.13 15.98 3.64
C GLU A 109 -4.70 15.26 2.35
N GLY A 110 -3.82 14.25 2.43
CA GLY A 110 -3.45 13.43 1.30
C GLY A 110 -4.66 12.79 0.62
N ALA A 111 -5.54 12.17 1.40
CA ALA A 111 -6.76 11.56 0.88
C ALA A 111 -7.71 12.61 0.25
N ARG A 112 -7.85 13.78 0.88
CA ARG A 112 -8.65 14.89 0.36
C ARG A 112 -8.14 15.35 -1.00
N LEU A 113 -6.83 15.57 -1.14
CA LEU A 113 -6.19 16.04 -2.36
C LEU A 113 -6.32 15.02 -3.51
N VAL A 114 -6.16 13.72 -3.24
CA VAL A 114 -6.37 12.68 -4.26
C VAL A 114 -7.83 12.65 -4.70
N ARG A 115 -8.78 12.71 -3.78
CA ARG A 115 -10.22 12.71 -4.09
C ARG A 115 -10.65 13.95 -4.89
N GLN A 116 -9.96 15.07 -4.74
CA GLN A 116 -10.18 16.30 -5.51
C GLN A 116 -9.43 16.32 -6.86
N GLY A 117 -8.69 15.25 -7.19
CA GLY A 117 -7.90 15.19 -8.42
C GLY A 117 -6.66 16.10 -8.43
N GLN A 118 -6.25 16.62 -7.28
CA GLN A 118 -5.06 17.46 -7.13
C GLN A 118 -3.77 16.65 -6.95
N LEU A 119 -3.92 15.39 -6.54
CA LEU A 119 -2.88 14.36 -6.54
C LEU A 119 -3.38 13.13 -7.30
N ALA A 120 -2.49 12.43 -8.01
CA ALA A 120 -2.83 11.25 -8.79
C ALA A 120 -3.05 10.00 -7.92
N GLY A 121 -2.39 9.93 -6.77
CA GLY A 121 -2.44 8.83 -5.82
C GLY A 121 -1.67 9.16 -4.56
N LEU A 122 -1.72 8.28 -3.57
CA LEU A 122 -1.08 8.45 -2.28
C LEU A 122 -0.15 7.28 -1.98
N VAL A 123 1.10 7.60 -1.67
CA VAL A 123 2.09 6.66 -1.10
C VAL A 123 2.26 6.99 0.37
N THR A 124 2.18 6.01 1.25
CA THR A 124 2.22 6.28 2.70
C THR A 124 3.47 5.72 3.36
N CYS A 125 4.21 6.57 4.08
CA CYS A 125 5.29 6.17 4.97
C CYS A 125 4.75 5.66 6.32
N PRO A 126 5.58 4.98 7.14
CA PRO A 126 5.11 4.29 8.33
C PRO A 126 4.57 5.24 9.41
N ILE A 127 3.53 4.79 10.12
CA ILE A 127 2.96 5.49 11.28
C ILE A 127 3.02 4.62 12.53
N SER A 128 2.97 5.27 13.69
CA SER A 128 2.74 4.60 14.98
C SER A 128 1.25 4.61 15.31
N LYS A 129 0.65 3.42 15.39
CA LYS A 129 -0.75 3.25 15.78
C LYS A 129 -1.02 3.84 17.19
N ALA A 130 -0.08 3.63 18.12
CA ALA A 130 -0.20 4.16 19.48
C ALA A 130 -0.16 5.69 19.52
N ALA A 131 0.80 6.31 18.76
CA ALA A 131 0.90 7.75 18.69
C ALA A 131 -0.29 8.37 17.93
N LEU A 132 -0.79 7.73 16.86
CA LEU A 132 -1.98 8.14 16.12
C LEU A 132 -3.20 8.22 17.07
N LYS A 133 -3.39 7.15 17.87
CA LYS A 133 -4.45 7.11 18.90
C LYS A 133 -4.27 8.20 19.95
N ALA A 134 -3.04 8.41 20.44
CA ALA A 134 -2.74 9.50 21.39
C ALA A 134 -2.98 10.88 20.77
N GLY A 135 -2.78 11.04 19.45
CA GLY A 135 -3.07 12.23 18.66
C GLY A 135 -4.57 12.53 18.48
N GLY A 136 -5.45 11.63 18.92
CA GLY A 136 -6.91 11.80 18.88
C GLY A 136 -7.61 11.05 17.75
N TYR A 137 -6.91 10.23 16.98
CA TYR A 137 -7.48 9.43 15.90
C TYR A 137 -7.93 8.07 16.42
N ARG A 138 -9.13 7.62 16.00
CA ARG A 138 -9.73 6.34 16.44
C ARG A 138 -9.33 5.13 15.59
N PHE A 139 -8.62 5.38 14.48
CA PHE A 139 -8.33 4.34 13.50
C PHE A 139 -7.16 3.45 13.93
N PRO A 140 -7.23 2.13 13.66
CA PRO A 140 -6.14 1.20 13.96
C PRO A 140 -4.96 1.35 12.99
N GLY A 141 -5.14 2.02 11.84
CA GLY A 141 -4.09 2.23 10.86
C GLY A 141 -4.55 3.01 9.63
N HIS A 142 -3.68 3.07 8.61
CA HIS A 142 -3.94 3.76 7.35
C HIS A 142 -5.15 3.19 6.60
N THR A 143 -5.26 1.87 6.53
CA THR A 143 -6.23 1.20 5.66
C THR A 143 -7.65 1.53 6.08
N GLU A 144 -7.96 1.39 7.36
CA GLU A 144 -9.29 1.67 7.92
C GLU A 144 -9.61 3.16 7.87
N MET A 145 -8.61 4.01 8.14
CA MET A 145 -8.76 5.47 8.05
C MET A 145 -9.06 5.90 6.62
N LEU A 146 -8.31 5.44 5.64
CA LEU A 146 -8.52 5.78 4.24
C LEU A 146 -9.82 5.19 3.69
N ALA A 147 -10.22 3.98 4.11
CA ALA A 147 -11.48 3.39 3.73
C ALA A 147 -12.67 4.24 4.22
N GLU A 148 -12.63 4.73 5.47
CA GLU A 148 -13.67 5.60 6.01
C GLU A 148 -13.68 6.96 5.29
N LEU A 149 -12.52 7.62 5.11
CA LEU A 149 -12.40 8.89 4.39
C LEU A 149 -12.90 8.80 2.94
N CYS A 150 -12.74 7.64 2.32
CA CYS A 150 -13.20 7.36 0.96
C CYS A 150 -14.62 6.77 0.89
N GLN A 151 -15.25 6.47 2.03
CA GLN A 151 -16.54 5.77 2.11
C GLN A 151 -16.52 4.43 1.38
N ALA A 152 -15.35 3.77 1.35
CA ALA A 152 -15.16 2.48 0.70
C ALA A 152 -15.69 1.36 1.59
N LYS A 153 -16.66 0.59 1.07
CA LYS A 153 -17.25 -0.56 1.79
C LYS A 153 -16.49 -1.85 1.55
N ASP A 154 -15.94 -1.99 0.35
CA ASP A 154 -15.20 -3.16 -0.10
C ASP A 154 -13.74 -2.81 -0.37
N PHE A 155 -12.89 -3.16 0.57
CA PHE A 155 -11.44 -2.97 0.42
C PHE A 155 -10.70 -4.21 0.94
N ALA A 156 -9.48 -4.40 0.46
CA ALA A 156 -8.62 -5.50 0.87
C ALA A 156 -7.15 -5.09 0.89
N MET A 157 -6.36 -5.78 1.69
CA MET A 157 -4.91 -5.66 1.70
C MET A 157 -4.30 -6.65 0.70
N MET A 158 -3.44 -6.15 -0.18
CA MET A 158 -2.58 -6.96 -1.02
C MET A 158 -1.12 -6.66 -0.70
N MET A 159 -0.34 -7.69 -0.51
CA MET A 159 1.11 -7.60 -0.57
C MET A 159 1.55 -7.85 -2.00
N ALA A 160 2.24 -6.89 -2.60
CA ALA A 160 2.66 -6.93 -4.00
C ALA A 160 4.18 -6.85 -4.14
N GLY A 161 4.74 -7.83 -4.81
CA GLY A 161 6.13 -7.90 -5.24
C GLY A 161 6.22 -8.34 -6.69
N ALA A 162 7.40 -8.27 -7.27
CA ALA A 162 7.62 -8.62 -8.68
C ALA A 162 7.27 -10.09 -8.99
N ARG A 163 7.56 -11.00 -8.06
CA ARG A 163 7.40 -12.45 -8.23
C ARG A 163 6.16 -13.03 -7.59
N LEU A 164 5.60 -12.36 -6.58
CA LEU A 164 4.46 -12.87 -5.82
C LEU A 164 3.54 -11.72 -5.41
N LYS A 165 2.23 -11.93 -5.56
CA LYS A 165 1.19 -11.07 -5.02
C LYS A 165 0.25 -11.93 -4.17
N VAL A 166 -0.09 -11.43 -2.99
CA VAL A 166 -0.91 -12.16 -2.02
C VAL A 166 -2.00 -11.25 -1.46
N THR A 167 -3.23 -11.72 -1.46
CA THR A 167 -4.34 -11.12 -0.72
C THR A 167 -4.78 -12.04 0.41
N LEU A 168 -5.36 -11.47 1.46
CA LEU A 168 -5.65 -12.17 2.71
C LEU A 168 -7.14 -12.10 3.02
N VAL A 169 -7.76 -13.26 3.23
CA VAL A 169 -9.18 -13.32 3.65
C VAL A 169 -9.32 -12.83 5.09
N SER A 170 -8.46 -13.29 5.98
CA SER A 170 -8.35 -12.84 7.37
C SER A 170 -6.98 -12.20 7.62
N ILE A 171 -6.93 -11.07 8.35
CA ILE A 171 -5.69 -10.29 8.53
C ILE A 171 -5.21 -10.37 9.98
N HIS A 172 -5.74 -9.55 10.88
CA HIS A 172 -5.24 -9.37 12.24
C HIS A 172 -6.17 -10.03 13.27
N GLN A 173 -6.29 -11.36 13.20
CA GLN A 173 -7.11 -12.16 14.11
C GLN A 173 -6.26 -13.24 14.79
N PRO A 174 -6.58 -13.62 16.02
CA PRO A 174 -5.99 -14.80 16.64
C PRO A 174 -6.18 -16.04 15.76
N LEU A 175 -5.17 -16.90 15.65
CA LEU A 175 -5.21 -18.07 14.78
C LEU A 175 -6.42 -18.98 15.06
N ALA A 176 -6.82 -19.10 16.33
CA ALA A 176 -7.98 -19.89 16.75
C ALA A 176 -9.33 -19.34 16.21
N GLU A 177 -9.39 -18.07 15.83
CA GLU A 177 -10.59 -17.41 15.31
C GLU A 177 -10.65 -17.46 13.77
N VAL A 178 -9.53 -17.77 13.10
CA VAL A 178 -9.42 -17.77 11.65
C VAL A 178 -10.44 -18.70 10.99
N PRO A 179 -10.63 -19.97 11.41
CA PRO A 179 -11.59 -20.86 10.75
C PRO A 179 -13.01 -20.30 10.71
N ALA A 180 -13.44 -19.61 11.76
CA ALA A 180 -14.77 -18.99 11.84
C ALA A 180 -14.91 -17.77 10.91
N ALA A 181 -13.80 -17.07 10.62
CA ALA A 181 -13.78 -15.93 9.71
C ALA A 181 -13.76 -16.35 8.22
N ILE A 182 -13.35 -17.59 7.92
CA ILE A 182 -13.32 -18.11 6.55
C ILE A 182 -14.72 -18.55 6.15
N THR A 183 -15.45 -17.64 5.53
CA THR A 183 -16.79 -17.92 4.97
C THR A 183 -16.74 -17.93 3.45
N ARG A 184 -17.71 -18.59 2.82
CA ARG A 184 -17.84 -18.61 1.36
C ARG A 184 -17.90 -17.19 0.77
N GLU A 185 -18.62 -16.29 1.43
CA GLU A 185 -18.79 -14.90 1.03
C GLU A 185 -17.48 -14.13 1.16
N ALA A 186 -16.71 -14.33 2.24
CA ALA A 186 -15.42 -13.68 2.45
C ALA A 186 -14.39 -14.13 1.40
N VAL A 187 -14.30 -15.42 1.11
CA VAL A 187 -13.39 -15.95 0.09
C VAL A 187 -13.79 -15.46 -1.31
N LEU A 188 -15.09 -15.54 -1.68
CA LEU A 188 -15.58 -15.05 -2.98
C LEU A 188 -15.35 -13.53 -3.14
N ARG A 189 -15.59 -12.77 -2.08
CA ARG A 189 -15.30 -11.33 -2.03
C ARG A 189 -13.83 -11.08 -2.31
N MET A 190 -12.93 -11.82 -1.67
CA MET A 190 -11.48 -11.66 -1.86
C MET A 190 -11.05 -12.04 -3.29
N ILE A 191 -11.57 -13.13 -3.87
CA ILE A 191 -11.36 -13.50 -5.27
C ILE A 191 -11.75 -12.34 -6.19
N THR A 192 -12.94 -11.77 -5.96
CA THR A 192 -13.49 -10.69 -6.81
C THR A 192 -12.67 -9.40 -6.72
N ILE A 193 -12.31 -8.95 -5.51
CA ILE A 193 -11.51 -7.74 -5.31
C ILE A 193 -10.11 -7.93 -5.92
N THR A 194 -9.48 -9.09 -5.70
CA THR A 194 -8.16 -9.41 -6.25
C THR A 194 -8.17 -9.44 -7.77
N GLY A 195 -9.16 -10.12 -8.37
CA GLY A 195 -9.29 -10.21 -9.82
C GLY A 195 -9.51 -8.84 -10.47
N ARG A 196 -10.39 -8.01 -9.91
CA ARG A 196 -10.61 -6.63 -10.37
C ARG A 196 -9.32 -5.80 -10.29
N ALA A 197 -8.63 -5.84 -9.15
CA ALA A 197 -7.41 -5.08 -8.96
C ALA A 197 -6.31 -5.52 -9.94
N LEU A 198 -6.09 -6.81 -10.15
CA LEU A 198 -5.13 -7.31 -11.12
C LEU A 198 -5.45 -6.82 -12.53
N ARG A 199 -6.72 -6.79 -12.92
CA ARG A 199 -7.14 -6.30 -14.23
C ARG A 199 -7.03 -4.78 -14.35
N ASP A 200 -7.59 -4.05 -13.40
CA ASP A 200 -7.82 -2.61 -13.49
C ASP A 200 -6.60 -1.80 -13.01
N ASP A 201 -5.91 -2.26 -11.96
CA ASP A 201 -4.77 -1.60 -11.37
C ASP A 201 -3.43 -2.11 -11.92
N PHE A 202 -3.29 -3.44 -12.09
CA PHE A 202 -2.04 -4.04 -12.55
C PHE A 202 -2.01 -4.28 -14.07
N GLY A 203 -3.11 -4.07 -14.79
CA GLY A 203 -3.18 -4.19 -16.26
C GLY A 203 -3.13 -5.63 -16.78
N VAL A 204 -3.40 -6.63 -15.94
CA VAL A 204 -3.46 -8.04 -16.34
C VAL A 204 -4.82 -8.31 -16.97
N ARG A 205 -4.88 -8.55 -18.29
CA ARG A 205 -6.15 -8.72 -19.00
C ARG A 205 -7.00 -9.88 -18.48
N GLU A 206 -6.39 -11.02 -18.26
CA GLU A 206 -7.01 -12.28 -17.81
C GLU A 206 -6.28 -12.80 -16.57
N PRO A 207 -6.54 -12.21 -15.38
CA PRO A 207 -5.81 -12.56 -14.17
C PRO A 207 -6.11 -14.00 -13.73
N ARG A 208 -5.06 -14.79 -13.55
CA ARG A 208 -5.09 -16.17 -13.05
C ARG A 208 -4.89 -16.15 -11.55
N LEU A 209 -5.92 -16.55 -10.81
CA LEU A 209 -5.92 -16.55 -9.35
C LEU A 209 -5.78 -17.97 -8.81
N ALA A 210 -4.90 -18.15 -7.83
CA ALA A 210 -4.89 -19.34 -7.00
C ALA A 210 -5.53 -19.05 -5.65
N VAL A 211 -6.31 -20.00 -5.12
CA VAL A 211 -6.86 -19.92 -3.76
C VAL A 211 -6.18 -21.01 -2.93
N ALA A 212 -5.54 -20.62 -1.82
CA ALA A 212 -4.94 -21.56 -0.89
C ALA A 212 -6.03 -22.29 -0.08
N GLY A 213 -5.77 -23.52 0.33
CA GLY A 213 -6.54 -24.17 1.38
C GLY A 213 -6.26 -23.55 2.74
N LEU A 214 -7.09 -23.81 3.72
CA LEU A 214 -6.89 -23.46 5.12
C LEU A 214 -6.00 -24.49 5.82
N ASN A 215 -6.32 -25.77 5.58
CA ASN A 215 -5.74 -26.91 6.25
C ASN A 215 -4.55 -27.51 5.47
N PRO A 216 -3.67 -28.30 6.13
CA PRO A 216 -2.63 -29.06 5.46
C PRO A 216 -3.17 -29.88 4.29
N HIS A 217 -2.41 -29.94 3.20
CA HIS A 217 -2.78 -30.65 1.96
C HIS A 217 -4.16 -30.30 1.40
N ALA A 218 -4.65 -29.06 1.68
CA ALA A 218 -6.00 -28.60 1.33
C ALA A 218 -7.09 -29.54 1.86
N GLY A 219 -6.94 -30.01 3.11
CA GLY A 219 -7.91 -30.82 3.82
C GLY A 219 -7.83 -32.31 3.54
N GLU A 220 -7.04 -32.79 2.53
CA GLU A 220 -6.90 -34.22 2.18
C GLU A 220 -8.25 -34.96 2.17
N GLU A 221 -9.18 -34.55 1.33
CA GLU A 221 -10.54 -35.10 1.24
C GLU A 221 -11.35 -35.08 2.56
N GLY A 222 -10.99 -34.19 3.50
CA GLY A 222 -11.65 -34.04 4.79
C GLY A 222 -10.90 -34.70 5.96
N MET A 223 -9.74 -35.32 5.72
CA MET A 223 -8.93 -35.95 6.78
C MET A 223 -8.38 -34.91 7.77
N PHE A 224 -8.05 -33.70 7.31
CA PHE A 224 -7.46 -32.62 8.13
C PHE A 224 -8.41 -31.43 8.33
N GLY A 225 -9.69 -31.59 8.01
CA GLY A 225 -10.71 -30.55 8.11
C GLY A 225 -11.58 -30.51 6.85
N ASP A 226 -12.76 -29.92 6.96
CA ASP A 226 -13.78 -29.90 5.89
C ASP A 226 -13.98 -28.51 5.28
N GLU A 227 -13.24 -27.48 5.75
CA GLU A 227 -13.38 -26.09 5.34
C GLU A 227 -13.18 -25.92 3.82
N GLU A 228 -12.28 -26.71 3.24
CA GLU A 228 -12.02 -26.71 1.81
C GLU A 228 -13.26 -27.14 1.03
N GLN A 229 -13.91 -28.22 1.45
CA GLN A 229 -15.07 -28.77 0.77
C GLN A 229 -16.32 -27.93 1.01
N ARG A 230 -16.53 -27.51 2.26
CA ARG A 230 -17.72 -26.81 2.72
C ARG A 230 -17.72 -25.31 2.36
N VAL A 231 -16.56 -24.67 2.32
CA VAL A 231 -16.43 -23.22 2.21
C VAL A 231 -15.61 -22.79 0.99
N ILE A 232 -14.34 -23.25 0.88
CA ILE A 232 -13.40 -22.66 -0.07
C ILE A 232 -13.71 -23.12 -1.51
N ALA A 233 -13.89 -24.41 -1.76
CA ALA A 233 -14.22 -24.93 -3.08
C ALA A 233 -15.54 -24.36 -3.63
N PRO A 234 -16.62 -24.24 -2.84
CA PRO A 234 -17.84 -23.55 -3.28
C PRO A 234 -17.63 -22.06 -3.64
N ALA A 235 -16.73 -21.35 -2.92
CA ALA A 235 -16.37 -19.97 -3.24
C ALA A 235 -15.59 -19.88 -4.56
N VAL A 236 -14.60 -20.77 -4.77
CA VAL A 236 -13.86 -20.88 -6.04
C VAL A 236 -14.81 -21.16 -7.20
N ALA A 237 -15.74 -22.13 -7.03
CA ALA A 237 -16.73 -22.43 -8.05
C ALA A 237 -17.65 -21.23 -8.36
N ALA A 238 -18.01 -20.45 -7.34
CA ALA A 238 -18.77 -19.21 -7.53
C ALA A 238 -17.95 -18.14 -8.26
N GLY A 239 -16.66 -17.99 -7.96
CA GLY A 239 -15.75 -17.11 -8.66
C GLY A 239 -15.63 -17.46 -10.15
N ARG A 240 -15.50 -18.74 -10.49
CA ARG A 240 -15.51 -19.21 -11.89
C ARG A 240 -16.83 -18.87 -12.61
N ARG A 241 -17.97 -19.08 -11.96
CA ARG A 241 -19.26 -18.67 -12.54
C ARG A 241 -19.41 -17.18 -12.74
N ALA A 242 -18.70 -16.37 -11.93
CA ALA A 242 -18.62 -14.92 -12.09
C ALA A 242 -17.60 -14.48 -13.17
N GLY A 243 -16.98 -15.42 -13.87
CA GLY A 243 -16.05 -15.15 -14.99
C GLY A 243 -14.58 -14.99 -14.59
N TRP A 244 -14.20 -15.30 -13.36
CA TRP A 244 -12.80 -15.25 -12.95
C TRP A 244 -12.04 -16.52 -13.31
N LEU A 245 -10.83 -16.38 -13.83
CA LEU A 245 -9.87 -17.49 -13.97
C LEU A 245 -9.29 -17.79 -12.59
N VAL A 246 -9.95 -18.62 -11.83
CA VAL A 246 -9.59 -18.95 -10.44
C VAL A 246 -9.56 -20.45 -10.23
N GLU A 247 -8.50 -20.92 -9.57
CA GLU A 247 -8.26 -22.32 -9.26
C GLU A 247 -8.00 -22.52 -7.77
N GLY A 248 -8.28 -23.72 -7.28
CA GLY A 248 -8.10 -24.12 -5.88
C GLY A 248 -9.31 -24.87 -5.32
N PRO A 249 -9.31 -25.18 -4.00
CA PRO A 249 -8.21 -24.88 -3.06
C PRO A 249 -6.95 -25.70 -3.36
N PHE A 250 -5.79 -25.04 -3.24
CA PHE A 250 -4.47 -25.70 -3.37
C PHE A 250 -3.82 -25.93 -2.02
N PRO A 251 -2.99 -26.98 -1.87
CA PRO A 251 -2.15 -27.14 -0.68
C PRO A 251 -1.31 -25.88 -0.42
N PRO A 252 -1.37 -25.30 0.80
CA PRO A 252 -0.70 -24.04 1.12
C PRO A 252 0.83 -24.08 1.02
N ASP A 253 1.42 -25.25 1.24
CA ASP A 253 2.87 -25.50 1.18
C ASP A 253 3.43 -25.42 -0.24
N THR A 254 2.61 -25.58 -1.28
CA THR A 254 3.05 -25.62 -2.69
C THR A 254 2.56 -24.48 -3.55
N VAL A 255 1.39 -23.87 -3.25
CA VAL A 255 0.74 -22.88 -4.12
C VAL A 255 1.58 -21.62 -4.32
N PHE A 256 2.28 -21.17 -3.28
CA PHE A 256 3.12 -19.97 -3.36
C PHE A 256 4.34 -20.17 -4.28
N HIS A 257 4.91 -21.39 -4.29
CA HIS A 257 5.97 -21.74 -5.24
C HIS A 257 5.47 -21.66 -6.68
N LYS A 258 4.29 -22.22 -6.97
CA LYS A 258 3.66 -22.15 -8.30
C LYS A 258 3.40 -20.72 -8.74
N ALA A 259 2.89 -19.88 -7.84
CA ALA A 259 2.65 -18.46 -8.11
C ALA A 259 3.95 -17.69 -8.35
N ALA A 260 4.98 -17.91 -7.52
CA ALA A 260 6.29 -17.28 -7.69
C ALA A 260 7.01 -17.73 -8.98
N ALA A 261 6.65 -18.91 -9.52
CA ALA A 261 7.09 -19.41 -10.82
C ALA A 261 6.25 -18.89 -12.00
N GLY A 262 5.26 -18.00 -11.75
CA GLY A 262 4.47 -17.36 -12.79
C GLY A 262 3.26 -18.17 -13.30
N GLN A 263 2.86 -19.25 -12.62
CA GLN A 263 1.65 -19.99 -12.99
C GLN A 263 0.37 -19.21 -12.65
N PHE A 264 0.41 -18.39 -11.60
CA PHE A 264 -0.68 -17.54 -11.15
C PHE A 264 -0.20 -16.10 -10.96
N ASP A 265 -1.11 -15.15 -11.13
CA ASP A 265 -0.83 -13.73 -11.01
C ASP A 265 -1.02 -13.22 -9.57
N ALA A 266 -1.82 -13.92 -8.75
CA ALA A 266 -1.90 -13.73 -7.31
C ALA A 266 -2.40 -14.98 -6.59
N VAL A 267 -2.11 -15.05 -5.28
CA VAL A 267 -2.66 -16.06 -4.36
C VAL A 267 -3.62 -15.38 -3.37
N VAL A 268 -4.81 -15.93 -3.24
CA VAL A 268 -5.75 -15.62 -2.16
C VAL A 268 -5.44 -16.57 -1.00
N ALA A 269 -4.82 -16.04 0.05
CA ALA A 269 -4.48 -16.78 1.26
C ALA A 269 -5.58 -16.61 2.33
N MET A 270 -5.75 -17.62 3.17
CA MET A 270 -6.81 -17.65 4.16
C MET A 270 -6.49 -16.77 5.37
N TYR A 271 -5.21 -16.69 5.77
CA TYR A 271 -4.80 -15.92 6.94
C TYR A 271 -3.42 -15.27 6.76
N HIS A 272 -3.11 -14.38 7.67
CA HIS A 272 -1.96 -13.49 7.62
C HIS A 272 -0.63 -14.22 7.37
N ASP A 273 -0.22 -15.11 8.28
CA ASP A 273 1.10 -15.73 8.18
C ASP A 273 1.21 -16.74 7.03
N GLN A 274 0.08 -17.38 6.64
CA GLN A 274 0.05 -18.24 5.46
C GLN A 274 0.51 -17.49 4.20
N GLY A 275 0.09 -16.25 4.05
CA GLY A 275 0.43 -15.42 2.88
C GLY A 275 1.74 -14.65 3.06
N LEU A 276 1.97 -14.08 4.25
CA LEU A 276 3.10 -13.17 4.47
C LEU A 276 4.44 -13.87 4.67
N ILE A 277 4.47 -15.07 5.23
CA ILE A 277 5.73 -15.82 5.37
C ILE A 277 6.38 -16.06 4.00
N PRO A 278 5.71 -16.72 3.02
CA PRO A 278 6.30 -16.92 1.69
C PRO A 278 6.51 -15.60 0.94
N PHE A 279 5.66 -14.60 1.15
CA PHE A 279 5.85 -13.29 0.55
C PHE A 279 7.15 -12.62 1.03
N LYS A 280 7.35 -12.55 2.35
CA LYS A 280 8.53 -11.92 2.94
C LYS A 280 9.83 -12.69 2.70
N LEU A 281 9.79 -14.00 2.49
CA LEU A 281 10.95 -14.74 2.03
C LEU A 281 11.45 -14.30 0.65
N LEU A 282 10.56 -13.80 -0.21
CA LEU A 282 10.89 -13.35 -1.56
C LEU A 282 11.07 -11.82 -1.66
N HIS A 283 10.32 -11.06 -0.84
CA HIS A 283 10.13 -9.62 -0.98
C HIS A 283 10.24 -8.87 0.36
N PHE A 284 11.31 -9.14 1.14
CA PHE A 284 11.49 -8.51 2.45
C PHE A 284 11.76 -7.00 2.35
N SER A 285 12.58 -6.59 1.38
CA SER A 285 13.02 -5.20 1.23
C SER A 285 12.21 -4.40 0.19
N ASP A 286 11.61 -5.08 -0.80
CA ASP A 286 10.91 -4.46 -1.94
C ASP A 286 9.40 -4.73 -1.95
N GLY A 287 8.88 -5.30 -0.89
CA GLY A 287 7.45 -5.54 -0.71
C GLY A 287 6.66 -4.23 -0.61
N VAL A 288 5.49 -4.21 -1.27
CA VAL A 288 4.56 -3.08 -1.26
C VAL A 288 3.21 -3.53 -0.72
N ASN A 289 2.69 -2.79 0.25
CA ASN A 289 1.32 -2.95 0.71
C ASN A 289 0.39 -2.07 -0.13
N VAL A 290 -0.56 -2.69 -0.82
CA VAL A 290 -1.56 -2.00 -1.65
C VAL A 290 -2.93 -2.15 -1.02
N THR A 291 -3.67 -1.05 -0.89
CA THR A 291 -5.07 -1.13 -0.47
C THR A 291 -5.96 -1.19 -1.71
N LEU A 292 -6.49 -2.37 -1.99
CA LEU A 292 -7.40 -2.63 -3.10
C LEU A 292 -8.81 -2.13 -2.77
N GLY A 293 -9.59 -1.81 -3.82
CA GLY A 293 -11.00 -1.44 -3.69
C GLY A 293 -11.25 0.01 -3.26
N LEU A 294 -10.21 0.80 -2.99
CA LEU A 294 -10.36 2.23 -2.77
C LEU A 294 -10.63 2.97 -4.10
N PRO A 295 -11.47 4.02 -4.09
CA PRO A 295 -11.67 4.89 -5.26
C PRO A 295 -10.42 5.71 -5.61
N MET A 296 -9.39 5.67 -4.77
CA MET A 296 -8.10 6.29 -4.97
C MET A 296 -6.96 5.26 -5.01
N VAL A 297 -5.87 5.59 -5.68
CA VAL A 297 -4.66 4.77 -5.63
C VAL A 297 -3.97 4.97 -4.29
N ARG A 298 -3.71 3.88 -3.57
CA ARG A 298 -2.92 3.89 -2.35
C ARG A 298 -1.93 2.73 -2.30
N THR A 299 -0.66 3.05 -2.21
CA THR A 299 0.44 2.13 -1.90
C THR A 299 1.14 2.53 -0.61
N SER A 300 1.86 1.62 -0.01
CA SER A 300 2.58 1.85 1.25
C SER A 300 3.84 1.00 1.30
N VAL A 301 4.83 1.46 2.03
CA VAL A 301 5.94 0.61 2.46
C VAL A 301 5.46 -0.54 3.33
N ASP A 302 6.20 -1.64 3.35
CA ASP A 302 5.89 -2.87 4.12
C ASP A 302 6.76 -3.01 5.38
N HIS A 303 7.11 -1.91 6.01
CA HIS A 303 7.84 -1.90 7.27
C HIS A 303 7.25 -0.87 8.24
N GLY A 304 7.63 -0.96 9.51
CA GLY A 304 7.20 -0.05 10.57
C GLY A 304 8.03 1.23 10.66
N THR A 305 7.81 1.96 11.72
CA THR A 305 8.49 3.24 12.02
C THR A 305 9.97 3.10 12.39
N ALA A 306 10.44 1.91 12.73
CA ALA A 306 11.82 1.56 13.07
C ALA A 306 12.51 2.65 13.93
N TYR A 307 11.91 2.91 15.09
CA TYR A 307 12.34 3.98 16.00
C TYR A 307 13.78 3.83 16.50
N ASP A 308 14.26 2.60 16.56
CA ASP A 308 15.61 2.21 16.97
C ASP A 308 16.70 2.76 16.04
N ILE A 309 16.41 2.94 14.75
CA ILE A 309 17.36 3.44 13.75
C ILE A 309 16.99 4.82 13.19
N ALA A 310 15.91 5.45 13.68
CA ALA A 310 15.45 6.73 13.16
C ALA A 310 16.50 7.83 13.31
N GLY A 311 16.78 8.56 12.22
CA GLY A 311 17.79 9.65 12.19
C GLY A 311 19.24 9.19 12.17
N GLN A 312 19.53 7.89 12.00
CA GLN A 312 20.89 7.36 11.97
C GLN A 312 21.46 7.15 10.56
N GLY A 313 20.68 7.37 9.51
CA GLY A 313 21.13 7.13 8.13
C GLY A 313 21.21 5.65 7.74
N LEU A 314 20.48 4.78 8.44
CA LEU A 314 20.50 3.33 8.23
C LEU A 314 19.27 2.81 7.50
N ALA A 315 18.20 3.60 7.40
CA ALA A 315 16.95 3.16 6.81
C ALA A 315 17.06 2.93 5.30
N ASP A 316 16.57 1.77 4.82
CA ASP A 316 16.57 1.41 3.40
C ASP A 316 15.31 1.99 2.71
N PRO A 317 15.45 2.80 1.64
CA PRO A 317 14.32 3.35 0.90
C PRO A 317 13.74 2.38 -0.15
N ALA A 318 14.22 1.15 -0.29
CA ALA A 318 13.84 0.22 -1.35
C ALA A 318 12.32 -0.02 -1.40
N SER A 319 11.68 -0.25 -0.25
CA SER A 319 10.22 -0.43 -0.17
C SER A 319 9.46 0.84 -0.57
N LEU A 320 9.95 2.04 -0.23
CA LEU A 320 9.34 3.30 -0.68
C LEU A 320 9.50 3.47 -2.19
N THR A 321 10.66 3.16 -2.74
CA THR A 321 10.92 3.19 -4.19
C THR A 321 9.97 2.25 -4.93
N ALA A 322 9.81 1.03 -4.44
CA ALA A 322 8.85 0.08 -5.00
C ALA A 322 7.40 0.57 -4.90
N ALA A 323 7.03 1.16 -3.74
CA ALA A 323 5.68 1.69 -3.52
C ALA A 323 5.34 2.87 -4.44
N VAL A 324 6.28 3.79 -4.68
CA VAL A 324 6.12 4.90 -5.63
C VAL A 324 6.01 4.37 -7.05
N SER A 325 6.92 3.49 -7.48
CA SER A 325 6.89 2.89 -8.83
C SER A 325 5.59 2.15 -9.10
N LEU A 326 5.10 1.39 -8.12
CA LEU A 326 3.82 0.68 -8.26
C LEU A 326 2.63 1.65 -8.32
N ALA A 327 2.64 2.73 -7.52
CA ALA A 327 1.60 3.76 -7.58
C ALA A 327 1.53 4.40 -8.98
N GLU A 328 2.66 4.70 -9.61
CA GLU A 328 2.73 5.21 -10.99
C GLU A 328 2.09 4.24 -11.99
N VAL A 329 2.41 2.96 -11.89
CA VAL A 329 1.81 1.92 -12.75
C VAL A 329 0.30 1.86 -12.58
N ILE A 330 -0.19 1.85 -11.34
CA ILE A 330 -1.64 1.77 -11.05
C ILE A 330 -2.35 3.02 -11.56
N VAL A 331 -1.81 4.21 -11.32
CA VAL A 331 -2.36 5.47 -11.84
C VAL A 331 -2.47 5.43 -13.36
N ALA A 332 -1.40 5.04 -14.05
CA ALA A 332 -1.38 4.97 -15.51
C ALA A 332 -2.42 3.97 -16.06
N ASN A 333 -2.60 2.82 -15.41
CA ASN A 333 -3.58 1.82 -15.83
C ASN A 333 -5.03 2.29 -15.61
N ARG A 334 -5.34 2.86 -14.45
CA ARG A 334 -6.68 3.43 -14.17
C ARG A 334 -7.06 4.54 -15.17
N GLN A 335 -6.09 5.35 -15.60
CA GLN A 335 -6.34 6.40 -16.60
C GLN A 335 -6.62 5.82 -18.00
N LYS A 336 -5.88 4.79 -18.41
CA LYS A 336 -6.17 4.09 -19.68
C LYS A 336 -7.59 3.54 -19.69
N LEU A 337 -8.04 2.97 -18.58
CA LEU A 337 -9.41 2.46 -18.45
C LEU A 337 -10.45 3.58 -18.53
N ALA A 338 -10.23 4.69 -17.84
CA ALA A 338 -11.13 5.85 -17.92
C ALA A 338 -11.22 6.42 -19.34
N ALA A 339 -10.10 6.49 -20.07
CA ALA A 339 -10.07 6.95 -21.45
C ALA A 339 -10.81 6.03 -22.43
N VAL A 340 -10.80 4.71 -22.19
CA VAL A 340 -11.54 3.73 -23.01
C VAL A 340 -13.05 3.80 -22.74
N SER A 341 -13.46 4.03 -21.49
CA SER A 341 -14.87 4.14 -21.10
C SER A 341 -15.54 5.42 -21.61
N TYR A 342 -14.77 6.40 -22.09
CA TYR A 342 -15.25 7.71 -22.59
C TYR A 342 -15.31 7.80 -24.12
N LYS A 343 -15.02 6.71 -24.86
CA LYS A 343 -15.26 6.72 -26.32
C LYS A 343 -16.74 6.49 -26.58
N PRO A 344 -17.42 7.46 -27.21
CA PRO A 344 -18.84 7.35 -27.54
C PRO A 344 -19.12 6.19 -28.49
#